data_92fe29d29fb6459d985d127e623bd50d
#
_entry.id   92fe29d29fb6459d985d127e623bd50d
#
_cell.length_a   1.000
_cell.length_b   1.000
_cell.length_c   1.000
_cell.angle_alpha   90.00
_cell.angle_beta   90.00
_cell.angle_gamma   90.00
#
_symmetry.space_group_name_H-M   'P 1'
#
loop_
_entity.id
_entity.type
_entity.pdbx_description
1 polymer ?
#
loop_
_entity_poly.entity_id
_entity_poly.type
_entity_poly.pdbx_seq_one_letter_code
_entity_poly.pdbx_strand_id
1 'polypeptide(L)'
;GMPEIQRIIIEQRSPMTAKDISRKYNQLTRPDWENRRVQIMRWALNGKLLYNWKTFGELLDSTGEKYIVEDSPKDTFWGAAKDGNIYSGVNALGRLLMQLRLQYRRLNKQKNIILKPPQIENFSFLGIPIPAILVDVTNEPYGANIHMW
;
A
#
# COMPACT_ATOMS: atom_id res chain seq x y z
N GLY A 1 -15.64 -5.17 -11.43
CA GLY A 1 -14.24 -5.62 -11.48
C GLY A 1 -14.05 -6.60 -12.61
N MET A 2 -12.83 -6.96 -12.89
CA MET A 2 -12.44 -7.93 -13.93
C MET A 2 -11.60 -9.04 -13.27
N PRO A 3 -12.25 -10.09 -12.75
CA PRO A 3 -11.59 -11.15 -11.98
C PRO A 3 -10.46 -11.84 -12.74
N GLU A 4 -10.63 -12.04 -14.04
CA GLU A 4 -9.64 -12.72 -14.90
C GLU A 4 -8.35 -11.90 -15.00
N ILE A 5 -8.47 -10.58 -15.16
CA ILE A 5 -7.31 -9.68 -15.22
C ILE A 5 -6.63 -9.59 -13.86
N GLN A 6 -7.42 -9.50 -12.78
CA GLN A 6 -6.87 -9.55 -11.43
C GLN A 6 -6.05 -10.83 -11.21
N ARG A 7 -6.57 -12.00 -11.65
CA ARG A 7 -5.88 -13.28 -11.56
C ARG A 7 -4.55 -13.26 -12.33
N ILE A 8 -4.56 -12.82 -13.57
CA ILE A 8 -3.35 -12.71 -14.41
C ILE A 8 -2.28 -11.84 -13.73
N ILE A 9 -2.69 -10.74 -13.08
CA ILE A 9 -1.75 -9.83 -12.41
C ILE A 9 -1.16 -10.45 -11.14
N ILE A 10 -2.00 -11.05 -10.28
CA ILE A 10 -1.54 -11.59 -8.99
C ILE A 10 -0.73 -12.88 -9.10
N GLU A 11 -0.91 -13.64 -10.18
CA GLU A 11 -0.14 -14.85 -10.46
C GLU A 11 1.31 -14.57 -10.91
N GLN A 12 1.68 -13.29 -11.09
CA GLN A 12 3.04 -12.94 -11.46
C GLN A 12 4.02 -13.17 -10.31
N ARG A 13 5.20 -13.72 -10.66
CA ARG A 13 6.24 -14.07 -9.68
C ARG A 13 6.90 -12.86 -9.00
N SER A 14 6.85 -11.70 -9.63
CA SER A 14 7.46 -10.49 -9.08
C SER A 14 6.53 -9.28 -9.17
N PRO A 15 6.63 -8.32 -8.24
CA PRO A 15 5.87 -7.07 -8.30
C PRO A 15 6.14 -6.26 -9.58
N MET A 16 7.38 -6.30 -10.08
CA MET A 16 7.75 -5.60 -11.32
C MET A 16 7.01 -6.18 -12.52
N THR A 17 7.00 -7.52 -12.65
CA THR A 17 6.27 -8.19 -13.74
C THR A 17 4.76 -7.94 -13.61
N ALA A 18 4.21 -8.00 -12.39
CA ALA A 18 2.81 -7.67 -12.14
C ALA A 18 2.46 -6.24 -12.60
N LYS A 19 3.33 -5.27 -12.31
CA LYS A 19 3.18 -3.88 -12.75
C LYS A 19 3.22 -3.76 -14.28
N ASP A 20 4.15 -4.44 -14.94
CA ASP A 20 4.27 -4.39 -16.40
C ASP A 20 3.07 -5.04 -17.11
N ILE A 21 2.59 -6.15 -16.57
CA ILE A 21 1.36 -6.79 -17.06
C ILE A 21 0.15 -5.88 -16.84
N SER A 22 0.00 -5.26 -15.65
CA SER A 22 -1.13 -4.39 -15.35
C SER A 22 -1.25 -3.20 -16.31
N ARG A 23 -0.11 -2.66 -16.77
CA ARG A 23 -0.08 -1.53 -17.73
C ARG A 23 -0.77 -1.84 -19.05
N LYS A 24 -0.78 -3.11 -19.49
CA LYS A 24 -1.46 -3.54 -20.71
C LYS A 24 -2.98 -3.39 -20.63
N TYR A 25 -3.51 -3.28 -19.42
CA TYR A 25 -4.94 -3.18 -19.12
C TYR A 25 -5.35 -1.81 -18.60
N ASN A 26 -4.51 -0.78 -18.75
CA ASN A 26 -4.79 0.56 -18.23
C ASN A 26 -6.13 1.14 -18.72
N GLN A 27 -6.54 0.82 -19.96
CA GLN A 27 -7.83 1.24 -20.52
C GLN A 27 -9.04 0.64 -19.77
N LEU A 28 -8.84 -0.42 -18.99
CA LEU A 28 -9.85 -1.09 -18.18
C LEU A 28 -9.84 -0.63 -16.72
N THR A 29 -9.04 0.38 -16.42
CA THR A 29 -9.01 0.99 -15.09
C THR A 29 -10.38 1.59 -14.77
N ARG A 30 -10.82 1.46 -13.53
CA ARG A 30 -12.09 2.00 -13.07
C ARG A 30 -12.19 3.52 -13.35
N PRO A 31 -13.36 4.03 -13.79
CA PRO A 31 -13.50 5.44 -14.20
C PRO A 31 -13.18 6.45 -13.09
N ASP A 32 -13.45 6.09 -11.82
CA ASP A 32 -13.20 6.95 -10.65
C ASP A 32 -11.83 6.73 -10.01
N TRP A 33 -10.87 6.09 -10.71
CA TRP A 33 -9.54 5.75 -10.20
C TRP A 33 -8.82 6.94 -9.58
N GLU A 34 -8.78 8.08 -10.25
CA GLU A 34 -8.08 9.27 -9.76
C GLU A 34 -8.60 9.73 -8.40
N ASN A 35 -9.91 9.58 -8.16
CA ASN A 35 -10.56 9.95 -6.90
C ASN A 35 -10.40 8.87 -5.81
N ARG A 36 -10.13 7.61 -6.19
CA ARG A 36 -10.10 6.46 -5.28
C ARG A 36 -8.70 5.90 -5.01
N ARG A 37 -7.73 6.17 -5.88
CA ARG A 37 -6.38 5.57 -5.80
C ARG A 37 -5.70 5.76 -4.45
N VAL A 38 -5.86 6.92 -3.80
CA VAL A 38 -5.25 7.18 -2.47
C VAL A 38 -5.91 6.34 -1.38
N GLN A 39 -7.24 6.19 -1.43
CA GLN A 39 -7.96 5.32 -0.47
C GLN A 39 -7.56 3.85 -0.63
N ILE A 40 -7.43 3.39 -1.88
CA ILE A 40 -7.02 2.02 -2.21
C ILE A 40 -5.57 1.78 -1.75
N MET A 41 -4.65 2.71 -2.04
CA MET A 41 -3.27 2.61 -1.58
C MET A 41 -3.17 2.60 -0.06
N ARG A 42 -3.91 3.45 0.64
CA ARG A 42 -3.98 3.46 2.10
C ARG A 42 -4.42 2.10 2.65
N TRP A 43 -5.45 1.51 2.06
CA TRP A 43 -5.92 0.18 2.47
C TRP A 43 -4.85 -0.89 2.24
N ALA A 44 -4.20 -0.90 1.08
CA ALA A 44 -3.12 -1.83 0.76
C ALA A 44 -1.93 -1.69 1.73
N LEU A 45 -1.53 -0.45 2.06
CA LEU A 45 -0.46 -0.19 3.02
C LEU A 45 -0.84 -0.62 4.45
N ASN A 46 -2.10 -0.42 4.85
CA ASN A 46 -2.60 -0.96 6.13
C ASN A 46 -2.52 -2.49 6.15
N GLY A 47 -2.95 -3.15 5.08
CA GLY A 47 -2.80 -4.60 4.94
C GLY A 47 -1.34 -5.03 5.06
N LYS A 48 -0.44 -4.36 4.33
CA LYS A 48 1.00 -4.63 4.40
C LYS A 48 1.52 -4.48 5.84
N LEU A 49 1.13 -3.42 6.56
CA LEU A 49 1.55 -3.21 7.95
C LEU A 49 1.04 -4.34 8.85
N LEU A 50 -0.24 -4.68 8.78
CA LEU A 50 -0.85 -5.65 9.70
C LEU A 50 -0.28 -7.06 9.53
N TYR A 51 0.06 -7.45 8.30
CA TYR A 51 0.68 -8.75 8.01
C TYR A 51 2.22 -8.76 8.16
N ASN A 52 2.84 -7.61 8.42
CA ASN A 52 4.28 -7.45 8.65
C ASN A 52 4.51 -6.50 9.83
N TRP A 53 3.77 -6.72 10.91
CA TRP A 53 3.66 -5.77 12.02
C TRP A 53 5.00 -5.44 12.65
N LYS A 54 5.78 -6.48 12.98
CA LYS A 54 7.10 -6.32 13.59
C LYS A 54 8.08 -5.72 12.59
N THR A 55 8.29 -6.38 11.46
CA THR A 55 9.34 -6.02 10.51
C THR A 55 9.08 -4.67 9.84
N PHE A 56 7.89 -4.47 9.27
CA PHE A 56 7.56 -3.22 8.60
C PHE A 56 7.19 -2.10 9.58
N GLY A 57 6.53 -2.43 10.68
CA GLY A 57 6.19 -1.47 11.73
C GLY A 57 7.43 -0.90 12.42
N GLU A 58 8.38 -1.74 12.82
CA GLU A 58 9.66 -1.31 13.42
C GLU A 58 10.49 -0.48 12.44
N LEU A 59 10.51 -0.86 11.14
CA LEU A 59 11.16 -0.07 10.11
C LEU A 59 10.55 1.33 9.99
N LEU A 60 9.23 1.44 9.95
CA LEU A 60 8.56 2.75 9.94
C LEU A 60 8.89 3.55 11.19
N ASP A 61 8.86 2.92 12.36
CA ASP A 61 9.14 3.59 13.62
C ASP A 61 10.60 4.05 13.73
N SER A 62 11.55 3.30 13.18
CA SER A 62 12.98 3.66 13.16
C SER A 62 13.27 4.95 12.38
N THR A 63 12.36 5.38 11.50
CA THR A 63 12.47 6.67 10.81
C THR A 63 12.26 7.88 11.74
N GLY A 64 11.82 7.66 12.99
CA GLY A 64 11.60 8.71 13.99
C GLY A 64 10.56 9.74 13.52
N GLU A 65 10.92 11.01 13.56
CA GLU A 65 10.08 12.12 13.06
C GLU A 65 10.50 12.62 11.68
N LYS A 66 11.44 11.92 11.02
CA LYS A 66 11.94 12.32 9.71
C LYS A 66 10.84 12.24 8.65
N TYR A 67 10.91 13.13 7.68
CA TYR A 67 10.07 13.03 6.48
C TYR A 67 10.43 11.78 5.68
N ILE A 68 9.41 11.10 5.19
CA ILE A 68 9.54 9.97 4.26
C ILE A 68 9.19 10.49 2.88
N VAL A 69 10.10 10.33 1.93
CA VAL A 69 9.92 10.77 0.54
C VAL A 69 10.13 9.59 -0.39
N GLU A 70 9.16 9.37 -1.28
CA GLU A 70 9.35 8.52 -2.45
C GLU A 70 10.12 9.31 -3.50
N ASP A 71 11.39 8.97 -3.70
CA ASP A 71 12.23 9.64 -4.71
C ASP A 71 11.86 9.15 -6.11
N SER A 72 11.09 9.95 -6.82
CA SER A 72 10.59 9.60 -8.14
C SER A 72 10.60 10.80 -9.08
N PRO A 73 11.54 10.86 -10.03
CA PRO A 73 11.60 11.94 -11.00
C PRO A 73 10.45 11.89 -12.03
N LYS A 74 9.80 10.73 -12.19
CA LYS A 74 8.75 10.52 -13.21
C LYS A 74 7.33 10.59 -12.65
N ASP A 75 7.16 10.38 -11.36
CA ASP A 75 5.85 10.34 -10.71
C ASP A 75 5.83 11.30 -9.51
N THR A 76 5.53 12.55 -9.77
CA THR A 76 5.48 13.60 -8.76
C THR A 76 4.17 13.61 -7.95
N PHE A 77 3.22 12.73 -8.26
CA PHE A 77 2.05 12.54 -7.42
C PHE A 77 2.33 11.55 -6.28
N TRP A 78 2.75 10.32 -6.61
CA TRP A 78 3.07 9.33 -5.57
C TRP A 78 4.39 9.65 -4.86
N GLY A 79 5.35 10.20 -5.59
CA GLY A 79 6.65 10.62 -5.09
C GLY A 79 6.89 12.12 -5.20
N ALA A 80 8.17 12.46 -5.18
CA ALA A 80 8.68 13.80 -5.44
C ALA A 80 10.01 13.71 -6.20
N ALA A 81 10.23 14.63 -7.12
CA ALA A 81 11.49 14.75 -7.86
C ALA A 81 12.51 15.53 -7.04
N LYS A 82 13.73 15.01 -6.97
CA LYS A 82 14.85 15.64 -6.30
C LYS A 82 15.51 16.67 -7.21
N ASP A 83 15.70 17.88 -6.70
CA ASP A 83 16.49 18.94 -7.33
C ASP A 83 17.45 19.51 -6.27
N GLY A 84 18.73 19.19 -6.39
CA GLY A 84 19.72 19.51 -5.37
C GLY A 84 19.34 18.91 -3.99
N ASN A 85 19.05 19.79 -3.03
CA ASN A 85 18.62 19.42 -1.67
C ASN A 85 17.11 19.55 -1.46
N ILE A 86 16.34 19.82 -2.50
CA ILE A 86 14.90 20.07 -2.44
C ILE A 86 14.17 18.93 -3.15
N TYR A 87 13.04 18.50 -2.56
CA TYR A 87 12.10 17.60 -3.18
C TYR A 87 10.84 18.37 -3.58
N SER A 88 10.42 18.25 -4.84
CA SER A 88 9.22 18.88 -5.38
C SER A 88 8.23 17.84 -5.87
N GLY A 89 7.01 17.85 -5.34
CA GLY A 89 5.94 16.89 -5.67
C GLY A 89 4.92 16.76 -4.56
N VAL A 90 3.85 15.99 -4.82
CA VAL A 90 2.79 15.72 -3.84
C VAL A 90 3.28 14.75 -2.76
N ASN A 91 4.14 13.79 -3.15
CA ASN A 91 4.65 12.74 -2.27
C ASN A 91 3.54 11.99 -1.51
N ALA A 92 2.48 11.62 -2.21
CA ALA A 92 1.32 10.96 -1.61
C ALA A 92 1.69 9.67 -0.87
N LEU A 93 2.62 8.86 -1.42
CA LEU A 93 3.08 7.63 -0.78
C LEU A 93 3.84 7.92 0.52
N GLY A 94 4.80 8.85 0.50
CA GLY A 94 5.53 9.22 1.70
C GLY A 94 4.63 9.77 2.80
N ARG A 95 3.62 10.56 2.43
CA ARG A 95 2.60 11.06 3.40
C ARG A 95 1.78 9.91 4.00
N LEU A 96 1.39 8.93 3.20
CA LEU A 96 0.68 7.74 3.71
C LEU A 96 1.56 6.91 4.64
N LEU A 97 2.85 6.74 4.34
CA LEU A 97 3.80 6.02 5.19
C LEU A 97 4.02 6.74 6.53
N MET A 98 4.10 8.07 6.54
CA MET A 98 4.18 8.84 7.79
C MET A 98 2.89 8.69 8.64
N GLN A 99 1.70 8.67 8.02
CA GLN A 99 0.44 8.39 8.72
C GLN A 99 0.42 6.95 9.28
N LEU A 100 0.93 5.99 8.50
CA LEU A 100 1.02 4.59 8.91
C LEU A 100 1.96 4.40 10.10
N ARG A 101 3.10 5.12 10.15
CA ARG A 101 3.99 5.17 11.30
C ARG A 101 3.27 5.62 12.57
N LEU A 102 2.49 6.70 12.50
CA LEU A 102 1.70 7.19 13.63
C LEU A 102 0.65 6.17 14.07
N GLN A 103 0.01 5.49 13.10
CA GLN A 103 -0.95 4.43 13.39
C GLN A 103 -0.28 3.25 14.09
N TYR A 104 0.89 2.81 13.62
CA TYR A 104 1.67 1.75 14.26
C TYR A 104 1.96 2.10 15.72
N ARG A 105 2.49 3.29 16.01
CA ARG A 105 2.77 3.75 17.37
C ARG A 105 1.54 3.76 18.27
N ARG A 106 0.39 4.16 17.73
CA ARG A 106 -0.87 4.21 18.47
C ARG A 106 -1.41 2.82 18.80
N LEU A 107 -1.22 1.86 17.90
CA LEU A 107 -1.81 0.53 17.99
C LEU A 107 -0.83 -0.55 18.49
N ASN A 108 0.40 -0.20 18.85
CA ASN A 108 1.47 -1.15 19.15
C ASN A 108 1.22 -2.08 20.35
N LYS A 109 0.23 -1.78 21.19
CA LYS A 109 -0.19 -2.62 22.32
C LYS A 109 -1.38 -3.54 21.99
N GLN A 110 -1.96 -3.43 20.79
CA GLN A 110 -3.08 -4.27 20.38
C GLN A 110 -2.58 -5.57 19.75
N LYS A 111 -3.22 -6.67 20.14
CA LYS A 111 -2.96 -7.97 19.54
C LYS A 111 -3.77 -8.18 18.26
N ASN A 112 -5.02 -7.74 18.27
CA ASN A 112 -5.96 -7.95 17.17
C ASN A 112 -6.40 -6.60 16.60
N ILE A 113 -6.25 -6.43 15.30
CA ILE A 113 -6.63 -5.20 14.59
C ILE A 113 -7.51 -5.57 13.40
N ILE A 114 -8.58 -4.80 13.18
CA ILE A 114 -9.50 -5.02 12.06
C ILE A 114 -9.04 -4.20 10.85
N LEU A 115 -8.75 -4.88 9.74
CA LEU A 115 -8.56 -4.28 8.43
C LEU A 115 -9.92 -4.14 7.74
N LYS A 116 -10.48 -2.93 7.73
CA LYS A 116 -11.73 -2.64 7.02
C LYS A 116 -11.45 -2.25 5.58
N PRO A 117 -12.20 -2.78 4.59
CA PRO A 117 -12.10 -2.31 3.22
C PRO A 117 -12.56 -0.85 3.12
N PRO A 118 -12.05 -0.08 2.16
CA PRO A 118 -12.54 1.26 1.92
C PRO A 118 -14.00 1.22 1.43
N GLN A 119 -14.78 2.24 1.77
CA GLN A 119 -16.15 2.37 1.26
C GLN A 119 -16.11 2.88 -0.18
N ILE A 120 -15.85 1.95 -1.08
CA ILE A 120 -15.74 2.17 -2.52
C ILE A 120 -16.68 1.18 -3.20
N GLU A 121 -17.56 1.68 -4.04
CA GLU A 121 -18.49 0.84 -4.78
C GLU A 121 -17.73 -0.19 -5.63
N ASN A 122 -18.23 -1.43 -5.64
CA ASN A 122 -17.63 -2.55 -6.39
C ASN A 122 -16.15 -2.85 -6.01
N PHE A 123 -15.76 -2.58 -4.75
CA PHE A 123 -14.44 -2.93 -4.24
C PHE A 123 -14.38 -4.43 -3.95
N SER A 124 -13.93 -5.18 -4.94
CA SER A 124 -13.92 -6.65 -4.91
C SER A 124 -12.55 -7.19 -5.34
N PHE A 125 -12.24 -8.38 -4.85
CA PHE A 125 -11.06 -9.15 -5.26
C PHE A 125 -11.52 -10.48 -5.86
N LEU A 126 -11.11 -10.77 -7.10
CA LEU A 126 -11.53 -11.92 -7.87
C LEU A 126 -13.07 -12.08 -7.94
N GLY A 127 -13.79 -10.97 -8.04
CA GLY A 127 -15.25 -10.95 -8.10
C GLY A 127 -15.97 -11.04 -6.74
N ILE A 128 -15.23 -11.25 -5.64
CA ILE A 128 -15.78 -11.36 -4.29
C ILE A 128 -15.57 -10.04 -3.54
N PRO A 129 -16.63 -9.45 -2.93
CA PRO A 129 -16.48 -8.28 -2.08
C PRO A 129 -15.48 -8.56 -0.95
N ILE A 130 -14.58 -7.62 -0.70
CA ILE A 130 -13.55 -7.79 0.34
C ILE A 130 -14.21 -7.53 1.71
N PRO A 131 -14.24 -8.52 2.62
CA PRO A 131 -14.79 -8.34 3.96
C PRO A 131 -13.83 -7.55 4.87
N ALA A 132 -14.31 -7.14 6.04
CA ALA A 132 -13.43 -6.75 7.13
C ALA A 132 -12.67 -7.98 7.66
N ILE A 133 -11.37 -7.85 7.87
CA ILE A 133 -10.48 -8.94 8.26
C ILE A 133 -9.93 -8.65 9.66
N LEU A 134 -10.10 -9.57 10.60
CA LEU A 134 -9.43 -9.52 11.89
C LEU A 134 -8.03 -10.10 11.76
N VAL A 135 -7.01 -9.31 12.06
CA VAL A 135 -5.60 -9.70 11.95
C VAL A 135 -4.97 -9.77 13.34
N ASP A 136 -4.43 -10.93 13.69
CA ASP A 136 -3.56 -11.09 14.86
C ASP A 136 -2.15 -10.64 14.48
N VAL A 137 -1.75 -9.46 14.94
CA VAL A 137 -0.46 -8.85 14.59
C VAL A 137 0.72 -9.45 15.36
N THR A 138 0.47 -10.35 16.30
CA THR A 138 1.54 -11.06 17.01
C THR A 138 2.00 -12.33 16.29
N ASN A 139 1.22 -12.78 15.32
CA ASN A 139 1.48 -13.97 14.52
C ASN A 139 1.80 -13.55 13.08
N GLU A 140 3.07 -13.22 12.79
CA GLU A 140 3.51 -12.87 11.44
C GLU A 140 3.58 -14.15 10.57
N PRO A 141 2.67 -14.35 9.62
CA PRO A 141 2.61 -15.59 8.83
C PRO A 141 3.74 -15.72 7.79
N TYR A 142 4.49 -14.66 7.54
CA TYR A 142 5.51 -14.63 6.50
C TYR A 142 6.83 -14.12 7.06
N GLY A 143 7.84 -15.02 7.08
CA GLY A 143 9.22 -14.67 7.42
C GLY A 143 9.77 -13.56 6.53
N ALA A 144 10.52 -12.74 7.13
CA ALA A 144 11.27 -11.52 6.88
C ALA A 144 11.84 -11.20 5.47
N ASN A 145 11.20 -11.53 4.37
CA ASN A 145 11.62 -11.06 3.05
C ASN A 145 10.69 -9.95 2.56
N ILE A 146 10.76 -8.79 3.23
CA ILE A 146 10.16 -7.56 2.71
C ILE A 146 11.10 -7.02 1.64
N HIS A 147 10.87 -7.38 0.38
CA HIS A 147 11.41 -6.59 -0.71
C HIS A 147 10.68 -5.24 -0.69
N MET A 148 11.39 -4.21 -0.21
CA MET A 148 10.94 -2.84 -0.46
C MET A 148 11.06 -2.59 -1.96
N TRP A 149 10.09 -1.89 -2.48
CA TRP A 149 9.86 -1.51 -3.89
C TRP A 149 11.08 -0.91 -4.58
#